data_d4b99eb449cb3c6873fd949f08bf9052
#
_entry.id   d4b99eb449cb3c6873fd949f08bf9052
#
_cell.length_a   1.000
_cell.length_b   1.000
_cell.length_c   1.000
_cell.angle_alpha   90.00
_cell.angle_beta   90.00
_cell.angle_gamma   90.00
#
_symmetry.space_group_name_H-M   'P 1'
#
loop_
_entity.id
_entity.type
_entity.pdbx_description
1 polymer ?
#
loop_
_entity_poly.entity_id
_entity_poly.type
_entity_poly.pdbx_seq_one_letter_code
_entity_poly.pdbx_strand_id
1 'polypeptide(L)'
;EAVTFPRGTPVSRTKWKCILDPIDGTRGVMYDKRSAFTLAGLARQRGARTHLGDLVVAAMTELPVRKQDRSDQISAVCGGGVVAETHDLVRGTRQRWTPCPSPAKNFEHGFASLARFFPEGKTLLATVEEALWRELGVLGKKGGQLVFDDQYICTGGQMFELIAGHDRMLGDLRPPAYAKLGLSSAALCCHPYDICTALIAREAGCIIEAPDGTPLREPLDTTTPVAWMGYANASLARRVRPVLRRIMAEHF
;
A
#
# COMPACT_ATOMS: atom_id res chain seq x y z
N GLU A 1 -19.43 -4.31 8.31
CA GLU A 1 -20.79 -4.13 7.79
C GLU A 1 -20.96 -2.71 7.25
N ALA A 2 -21.60 -2.58 6.07
CA ALA A 2 -21.87 -1.26 5.49
C ALA A 2 -23.05 -0.60 6.21
N VAL A 3 -22.86 0.63 6.64
CA VAL A 3 -23.89 1.45 7.27
C VAL A 3 -24.13 2.72 6.46
N THR A 4 -25.38 3.20 6.43
CA THR A 4 -25.71 4.47 5.77
C THR A 4 -25.79 5.61 6.79
N PHE A 5 -25.44 6.81 6.35
CA PHE A 5 -25.57 8.01 7.18
C PHE A 5 -26.36 9.09 6.42
N PRO A 6 -27.39 9.71 7.05
CA PRO A 6 -28.00 9.34 8.33
C PRO A 6 -28.46 7.88 8.35
N ARG A 7 -28.44 7.24 9.53
CA ARG A 7 -28.79 5.83 9.68
C ARG A 7 -30.18 5.54 9.09
N GLY A 8 -30.28 4.46 8.30
CA GLY A 8 -31.53 4.09 7.61
C GLY A 8 -31.76 4.77 6.26
N THR A 9 -30.85 5.66 5.82
CA THR A 9 -30.93 6.23 4.47
C THR A 9 -30.77 5.12 3.43
N PRO A 10 -31.67 4.97 2.44
CA PRO A 10 -31.45 4.04 1.34
C PRO A 10 -30.14 4.31 0.60
N VAL A 11 -29.36 3.27 0.26
CA VAL A 11 -28.09 3.41 -0.46
C VAL A 11 -28.25 4.22 -1.75
N SER A 12 -29.37 4.08 -2.46
CA SER A 12 -29.69 4.83 -3.68
C SER A 12 -29.79 6.35 -3.49
N ARG A 13 -29.97 6.80 -2.26
CA ARG A 13 -30.00 8.24 -1.89
C ARG A 13 -28.67 8.76 -1.38
N THR A 14 -27.68 7.90 -1.14
CA THR A 14 -26.35 8.33 -0.70
C THR A 14 -25.56 8.88 -1.90
N LYS A 15 -24.85 9.99 -1.68
CA LYS A 15 -24.00 10.63 -2.71
C LYS A 15 -22.57 10.13 -2.67
N TRP A 16 -22.14 9.64 -1.52
CA TRP A 16 -20.76 9.26 -1.24
C TRP A 16 -20.67 7.87 -0.65
N LYS A 17 -19.61 7.17 -0.97
CA LYS A 17 -19.20 5.90 -0.37
C LYS A 17 -17.85 6.13 0.31
N CYS A 18 -17.82 5.93 1.62
CA CYS A 18 -16.59 5.97 2.41
C CYS A 18 -16.15 4.54 2.72
N ILE A 19 -14.85 4.30 2.66
CA ILE A 19 -14.22 3.09 3.16
C ILE A 19 -13.20 3.47 4.21
N LEU A 20 -13.08 2.67 5.27
CA LEU A 20 -12.27 3.00 6.43
C LEU A 20 -11.59 1.74 6.97
N ASP A 21 -10.31 1.84 7.27
CA ASP A 21 -9.63 0.96 8.22
C ASP A 21 -9.31 1.75 9.48
N PRO A 22 -9.94 1.44 10.61
CA PRO A 22 -9.68 2.17 11.87
C PRO A 22 -8.25 1.99 12.37
N ILE A 23 -7.65 0.81 12.20
CA ILE A 23 -6.31 0.50 12.75
C ILE A 23 -5.63 -0.53 11.85
N ASP A 24 -5.12 -0.10 10.70
CA ASP A 24 -4.24 -0.93 9.86
C ASP A 24 -2.88 -1.09 10.55
N GLY A 25 -2.46 -2.34 10.77
CA GLY A 25 -1.26 -2.66 11.55
C GLY A 25 -1.51 -2.89 13.05
N THR A 26 -2.73 -3.28 13.40
CA THR A 26 -3.18 -3.53 14.79
C THR A 26 -2.15 -4.29 15.63
N ARG A 27 -1.58 -5.38 15.12
CA ARG A 27 -0.60 -6.18 15.88
C ARG A 27 0.71 -5.44 16.11
N GLY A 28 1.16 -4.62 15.16
CA GLY A 28 2.35 -3.78 15.29
C GLY A 28 2.24 -2.83 16.48
N VAL A 29 1.15 -2.08 16.56
CA VAL A 29 0.91 -1.10 17.63
C VAL A 29 0.57 -1.77 18.96
N MET A 30 -0.20 -2.86 18.96
CA MET A 30 -0.53 -3.60 20.20
C MET A 30 0.70 -4.12 20.93
N TYR A 31 1.72 -4.55 20.20
CA TYR A 31 2.98 -5.02 20.78
C TYR A 31 4.06 -3.94 20.88
N ASP A 32 3.71 -2.68 20.64
CA ASP A 32 4.63 -1.53 20.72
C ASP A 32 5.86 -1.68 19.80
N LYS A 33 5.68 -2.35 18.64
CA LYS A 33 6.76 -2.65 17.69
C LYS A 33 6.89 -1.61 16.59
N ARG A 34 5.77 -1.22 15.98
CA ARG A 34 5.66 -0.24 14.90
C ARG A 34 4.32 0.47 14.98
N SER A 35 4.26 1.68 14.47
CA SER A 35 3.03 2.45 14.29
C SER A 35 2.01 1.66 13.48
N ALA A 36 0.75 1.93 13.75
CA ALA A 36 -0.38 1.58 12.89
C ALA A 36 -0.89 2.84 12.19
N PHE A 37 -1.90 2.68 11.33
CA PHE A 37 -2.50 3.81 10.62
C PHE A 37 -4.02 3.70 10.62
N THR A 38 -4.71 4.83 10.83
CA THR A 38 -6.12 4.97 10.45
C THR A 38 -6.16 5.40 8.99
N LEU A 39 -6.88 4.64 8.16
CA LEU A 39 -6.98 4.87 6.73
C LEU A 39 -8.41 5.18 6.34
N ALA A 40 -8.62 6.17 5.48
CA ALA A 40 -9.94 6.52 4.97
C ALA A 40 -9.87 6.89 3.48
N GLY A 41 -10.88 6.45 2.73
CA GLY A 41 -11.08 6.79 1.33
C GLY A 41 -12.52 7.17 1.05
N LEU A 42 -12.75 8.16 0.19
CA LEU A 42 -14.07 8.66 -0.19
C LEU A 42 -14.22 8.64 -1.72
N ALA A 43 -15.29 8.03 -2.20
CA ALA A 43 -15.65 7.99 -3.61
C ALA A 43 -17.10 8.46 -3.83
N ARG A 44 -17.43 8.86 -5.06
CA ARG A 44 -18.83 9.03 -5.43
C ARG A 44 -19.54 7.69 -5.46
N GLN A 45 -20.74 7.65 -4.84
CA GLN A 45 -21.54 6.42 -4.77
C GLN A 45 -22.06 6.01 -6.16
N ARG A 46 -21.73 4.78 -6.57
CA ARG A 46 -22.19 4.14 -7.81
C ARG A 46 -22.70 2.71 -7.58
N GLY A 47 -23.11 2.42 -6.33
CA GLY A 47 -23.50 1.08 -5.90
C GLY A 47 -22.34 0.10 -5.98
N ALA A 48 -22.61 -1.10 -6.48
CA ALA A 48 -21.57 -2.14 -6.66
C ALA A 48 -20.48 -1.76 -7.68
N ARG A 49 -20.71 -0.76 -8.52
CA ARG A 49 -19.72 -0.28 -9.51
C ARG A 49 -18.70 0.70 -8.95
N THR A 50 -18.82 1.10 -7.68
CA THR A 50 -17.80 1.94 -7.04
C THR A 50 -16.56 1.10 -6.78
N HIS A 51 -15.40 1.54 -7.26
CA HIS A 51 -14.13 0.82 -7.16
C HIS A 51 -12.99 1.72 -6.66
N LEU A 52 -11.83 1.15 -6.35
CA LEU A 52 -10.63 1.86 -5.84
C LEU A 52 -10.20 3.05 -6.74
N GLY A 53 -10.36 2.93 -8.05
CA GLY A 53 -10.06 4.03 -8.99
C GLY A 53 -11.01 5.22 -8.94
N ASP A 54 -12.18 5.10 -8.26
CA ASP A 54 -13.16 6.19 -8.10
C ASP A 54 -12.90 7.07 -6.86
N LEU A 55 -11.88 6.76 -6.07
CA LEU A 55 -11.53 7.55 -4.88
C LEU A 55 -11.16 8.98 -5.28
N VAL A 56 -11.80 9.94 -4.64
CA VAL A 56 -11.59 11.38 -4.87
C VAL A 56 -10.93 12.09 -3.69
N VAL A 57 -11.01 11.51 -2.48
CA VAL A 57 -10.30 11.97 -1.28
C VAL A 57 -9.77 10.75 -0.55
N ALA A 58 -8.58 10.87 0.00
CA ALA A 58 -8.05 9.89 0.94
C ALA A 58 -7.31 10.60 2.08
N ALA A 59 -7.29 9.95 3.25
CA ALA A 59 -6.55 10.42 4.42
C ALA A 59 -5.95 9.22 5.15
N MET A 60 -4.77 9.43 5.71
CA MET A 60 -4.12 8.50 6.63
C MET A 60 -3.57 9.26 7.83
N THR A 61 -3.71 8.66 9.01
CA THR A 61 -3.18 9.19 10.25
C THR A 61 -2.39 8.11 10.96
N GLU A 62 -1.13 8.39 11.26
CA GLU A 62 -0.29 7.49 12.02
C GLU A 62 -0.78 7.36 13.46
N LEU A 63 -0.83 6.13 13.96
CA LEU A 63 -1.10 5.78 15.35
C LEU A 63 0.23 5.36 15.99
N PRO A 64 0.90 6.25 16.72
CA PRO A 64 2.26 6.03 17.16
C PRO A 64 2.35 4.98 18.26
N VAL A 65 3.52 4.33 18.37
CA VAL A 65 3.89 3.52 19.52
C VAL A 65 4.29 4.41 20.71
N ARG A 66 4.34 3.85 21.92
CA ARG A 66 4.61 4.62 23.15
C ARG A 66 5.95 5.38 23.16
N LYS A 67 6.90 4.98 22.32
CA LYS A 67 8.21 5.64 22.21
C LYS A 67 8.28 6.76 21.18
N GLN A 68 7.18 7.01 20.47
CA GLN A 68 7.09 8.08 19.51
C GLN A 68 6.40 9.29 20.14
N ASP A 69 7.02 10.43 20.01
CA ASP A 69 6.46 11.74 20.39
C ASP A 69 5.89 12.50 19.19
N ARG A 70 5.87 11.89 18.01
CA ARG A 70 5.36 12.46 16.76
C ARG A 70 4.41 11.50 16.05
N SER A 71 3.51 12.08 15.28
CA SER A 71 2.55 11.36 14.44
C SER A 71 2.34 12.12 13.14
N ASP A 72 2.31 11.42 12.03
CA ASP A 72 2.07 12.01 10.72
C ASP A 72 0.61 11.88 10.31
N GLN A 73 0.09 12.96 9.71
CA GLN A 73 -1.21 12.99 9.06
C GLN A 73 -1.04 13.42 7.61
N ILE A 74 -1.54 12.61 6.68
CA ILE A 74 -1.42 12.85 5.26
C ILE A 74 -2.79 12.73 4.61
N SER A 75 -3.11 13.64 3.71
CA SER A 75 -4.36 13.59 2.94
C SER A 75 -4.14 14.06 1.51
N ALA A 76 -5.01 13.61 0.62
CA ALA A 76 -5.00 14.05 -0.78
C ALA A 76 -6.41 14.16 -1.34
N VAL A 77 -6.55 15.08 -2.29
CA VAL A 77 -7.72 15.20 -3.17
C VAL A 77 -7.26 14.87 -4.58
N CYS A 78 -8.03 14.08 -5.32
CA CYS A 78 -7.70 13.69 -6.69
C CYS A 78 -7.48 14.94 -7.58
N GLY A 79 -6.28 15.07 -8.17
CA GLY A 79 -5.85 16.24 -8.92
C GLY A 79 -5.56 17.49 -8.07
N GLY A 80 -5.61 17.39 -6.76
CA GLY A 80 -5.38 18.51 -5.83
C GLY A 80 -4.06 18.43 -5.06
N GLY A 81 -3.30 17.36 -5.26
CA GLY A 81 -2.03 17.13 -4.57
C GLY A 81 -2.20 16.63 -3.14
N VAL A 82 -1.10 16.67 -2.38
CA VAL A 82 -0.99 16.08 -1.04
C VAL A 82 -0.77 17.19 0.01
N VAL A 83 -1.42 17.04 1.16
CA VAL A 83 -1.14 17.79 2.38
C VAL A 83 -0.60 16.81 3.42
N ALA A 84 0.59 17.08 3.94
CA ALA A 84 1.24 16.27 4.96
C ALA A 84 1.70 17.14 6.14
N GLU A 85 1.38 16.70 7.34
CA GLU A 85 1.73 17.38 8.59
C GLU A 85 2.26 16.37 9.61
N THR A 86 3.33 16.73 10.31
CA THR A 86 3.82 16.01 11.50
C THR A 86 3.32 16.76 12.74
N HIS A 87 2.71 16.05 13.64
CA HIS A 87 2.23 16.54 14.92
C HIS A 87 3.19 16.13 16.03
N ASP A 88 3.72 17.12 16.79
CA ASP A 88 4.45 16.88 18.04
C ASP A 88 3.42 16.66 19.16
N LEU A 89 3.32 15.43 19.64
CA LEU A 89 2.29 15.02 20.61
C LEU A 89 2.59 15.51 22.03
N VAL A 90 3.83 15.90 22.30
CA VAL A 90 4.25 16.45 23.61
C VAL A 90 4.03 17.95 23.66
N ARG A 91 4.40 18.66 22.60
CA ARG A 91 4.30 20.13 22.54
C ARG A 91 2.97 20.63 21.99
N GLY A 92 2.17 19.75 21.36
CA GLY A 92 0.91 20.12 20.70
C GLY A 92 1.11 21.01 19.46
N THR A 93 2.29 21.00 18.87
CA THR A 93 2.62 21.78 17.66
C THR A 93 2.51 20.91 16.42
N ARG A 94 2.38 21.52 15.25
CA ARG A 94 2.38 20.83 13.97
C ARG A 94 3.30 21.53 12.98
N GLN A 95 3.89 20.72 12.10
CA GLN A 95 4.76 21.19 11.02
C GLN A 95 4.35 20.53 9.71
N ARG A 96 4.17 21.33 8.67
CA ARG A 96 3.98 20.81 7.30
C ARG A 96 5.28 20.31 6.73
N TRP A 97 5.19 19.24 5.94
CA TRP A 97 6.27 18.73 5.12
C TRP A 97 5.77 18.36 3.73
N THR A 98 6.67 18.21 2.78
CA THR A 98 6.34 17.83 1.41
C THR A 98 6.76 16.39 1.18
N PRO A 99 5.84 15.48 0.85
CA PRO A 99 6.17 14.14 0.42
C PRO A 99 7.17 14.15 -0.73
N CYS A 100 8.21 13.31 -0.61
CA CYS A 100 9.28 13.24 -1.60
C CYS A 100 9.64 11.78 -1.86
N PRO A 101 8.87 11.05 -2.70
CA PRO A 101 9.19 9.70 -3.09
C PRO A 101 10.59 9.60 -3.69
N SER A 102 11.25 8.47 -3.52
CA SER A 102 12.64 8.30 -3.95
C SER A 102 12.82 8.60 -5.44
N PRO A 103 13.77 9.46 -5.84
CA PRO A 103 14.08 9.75 -7.24
C PRO A 103 14.99 8.68 -7.88
N ALA A 104 15.37 7.65 -7.15
CA ALA A 104 16.28 6.59 -7.60
C ALA A 104 15.73 5.88 -8.85
N LYS A 105 16.64 5.50 -9.76
CA LYS A 105 16.31 4.79 -11.02
C LYS A 105 16.68 3.31 -11.00
N ASN A 106 17.25 2.84 -9.90
CA ASN A 106 17.64 1.45 -9.65
C ASN A 106 17.35 1.07 -8.20
N PHE A 107 17.67 -0.17 -7.82
CA PHE A 107 17.42 -0.69 -6.48
C PHE A 107 18.69 -0.76 -5.60
N GLU A 108 19.85 -0.40 -6.15
CA GLU A 108 21.13 -0.53 -5.45
C GLU A 108 21.17 0.34 -4.19
N HIS A 109 21.49 -0.28 -3.06
CA HIS A 109 21.55 0.37 -1.74
C HIS A 109 20.23 1.03 -1.30
N GLY A 110 19.10 0.43 -1.67
CA GLY A 110 17.78 0.92 -1.28
C GLY A 110 16.88 -0.18 -0.75
N PHE A 111 15.77 0.22 -0.16
CA PHE A 111 14.74 -0.68 0.32
C PHE A 111 13.74 -1.00 -0.78
N ALA A 112 13.44 -2.27 -0.94
CA ALA A 112 12.38 -2.75 -1.81
C ALA A 112 12.02 -4.19 -1.47
N SER A 113 10.72 -4.54 -1.42
CA SER A 113 10.27 -5.87 -1.04
C SER A 113 8.90 -6.24 -1.60
N LEU A 114 8.61 -7.54 -1.61
CA LEU A 114 7.27 -8.09 -1.75
C LEU A 114 6.75 -8.58 -0.40
N ALA A 115 5.48 -8.34 -0.09
CA ALA A 115 4.87 -8.73 1.18
C ALA A 115 4.89 -10.26 1.34
N ARG A 116 5.60 -10.77 2.35
CA ARG A 116 5.75 -12.19 2.69
C ARG A 116 5.92 -12.43 4.19
N PHE A 117 5.30 -11.58 4.97
CA PHE A 117 5.43 -11.60 6.43
C PHE A 117 4.54 -12.65 7.12
N PHE A 118 3.63 -13.32 6.41
CA PHE A 118 2.89 -14.47 6.92
C PHE A 118 3.55 -15.79 6.50
N PRO A 119 3.36 -16.89 7.27
CA PRO A 119 3.92 -18.20 6.93
C PRO A 119 3.38 -18.77 5.60
N GLU A 120 2.08 -18.58 5.35
CA GLU A 120 1.37 -19.13 4.20
C GLU A 120 1.90 -18.51 2.89
N GLY A 121 2.23 -19.36 1.93
CA GLY A 121 2.74 -18.96 0.62
C GLY A 121 4.12 -18.33 0.62
N LYS A 122 4.80 -18.24 1.77
CA LYS A 122 6.08 -17.54 1.93
C LYS A 122 7.16 -18.07 0.99
N THR A 123 7.24 -19.38 0.79
CA THR A 123 8.22 -19.99 -0.13
C THR A 123 7.97 -19.55 -1.57
N LEU A 124 6.72 -19.60 -2.05
CA LEU A 124 6.38 -19.16 -3.39
C LEU A 124 6.68 -17.67 -3.59
N LEU A 125 6.25 -16.83 -2.65
CA LEU A 125 6.51 -15.38 -2.70
C LEU A 125 8.01 -15.05 -2.68
N ALA A 126 8.80 -15.77 -1.87
CA ALA A 126 10.24 -15.60 -1.83
C ALA A 126 10.90 -16.04 -3.15
N THR A 127 10.41 -17.13 -3.77
CA THR A 127 10.88 -17.59 -5.09
C THR A 127 10.63 -16.54 -6.18
N VAL A 128 9.41 -15.98 -6.18
CA VAL A 128 9.02 -14.89 -7.11
C VAL A 128 9.90 -13.66 -6.92
N GLU A 129 10.12 -13.26 -5.68
CA GLU A 129 10.95 -12.09 -5.34
C GLU A 129 12.41 -12.31 -5.74
N GLU A 130 12.97 -13.49 -5.46
CA GLU A 130 14.33 -13.83 -5.86
C GLU A 130 14.51 -13.86 -7.38
N ALA A 131 13.53 -14.42 -8.10
CA ALA A 131 13.51 -14.41 -9.56
C ALA A 131 13.48 -12.96 -10.10
N LEU A 132 12.67 -12.09 -9.49
CA LEU A 132 12.60 -10.68 -9.85
C LEU A 132 13.96 -9.99 -9.69
N TRP A 133 14.63 -10.17 -8.55
CA TRP A 133 15.95 -9.56 -8.32
C TRP A 133 17.03 -10.13 -9.22
N ARG A 134 16.97 -11.40 -9.55
CA ARG A 134 17.89 -12.04 -10.51
C ARG A 134 17.74 -11.43 -11.90
N GLU A 135 16.53 -11.32 -12.41
CA GLU A 135 16.27 -10.78 -13.74
C GLU A 135 16.52 -9.27 -13.84
N LEU A 136 16.32 -8.53 -12.77
CA LEU A 136 16.70 -7.12 -12.70
C LEU A 136 18.21 -6.91 -12.57
N GLY A 137 19.00 -8.01 -12.50
CA GLY A 137 20.46 -7.97 -12.42
C GLY A 137 20.96 -7.46 -11.07
N VAL A 138 20.19 -7.66 -10.01
CA VAL A 138 20.54 -7.21 -8.65
C VAL A 138 21.21 -8.34 -7.86
N LEU A 139 20.81 -9.60 -8.09
CA LEU A 139 21.44 -10.77 -7.48
C LEU A 139 22.75 -11.13 -8.16
N GLY A 140 23.66 -11.74 -7.39
CA GLY A 140 24.92 -12.32 -7.91
C GLY A 140 26.01 -11.32 -8.25
N LYS A 141 25.84 -10.04 -7.99
CA LYS A 141 26.92 -9.05 -8.14
C LYS A 141 27.97 -9.24 -7.05
N LYS A 142 29.26 -9.27 -7.43
CA LYS A 142 30.38 -9.21 -6.50
C LYS A 142 30.35 -7.84 -5.81
N GLY A 143 30.27 -7.78 -4.49
CA GLY A 143 30.33 -6.51 -3.76
C GLY A 143 29.29 -6.31 -2.67
N GLY A 144 28.49 -7.30 -2.35
CA GLY A 144 27.56 -7.26 -1.23
C GLY A 144 26.08 -7.17 -1.63
N GLN A 145 25.23 -7.02 -0.65
CA GLN A 145 23.78 -6.93 -0.81
C GLN A 145 23.40 -5.56 -1.35
N LEU A 146 22.66 -5.53 -2.43
CA LEU A 146 22.30 -4.28 -3.09
C LEU A 146 20.86 -3.83 -2.77
N VAL A 147 19.98 -4.73 -2.32
CA VAL A 147 18.59 -4.43 -1.95
C VAL A 147 18.37 -4.86 -0.51
N PHE A 148 17.74 -4.01 0.26
CA PHE A 148 17.35 -4.27 1.64
C PHE A 148 15.87 -4.55 1.73
N ASP A 149 15.49 -5.49 2.61
CA ASP A 149 14.12 -5.88 2.87
C ASP A 149 13.76 -5.52 4.32
N ASP A 150 12.89 -4.53 4.49
CA ASP A 150 12.29 -4.19 5.76
C ASP A 150 10.77 -4.17 5.62
N GLN A 151 10.13 -5.26 6.03
CA GLN A 151 8.70 -5.45 5.80
C GLN A 151 7.86 -4.71 6.83
N TYR A 152 7.18 -3.64 6.40
CA TYR A 152 6.09 -3.09 7.18
C TYR A 152 4.87 -4.01 7.06
N ILE A 153 4.38 -4.56 8.18
CA ILE A 153 3.31 -5.56 8.18
C ILE A 153 1.90 -4.96 8.11
N CYS A 154 1.75 -3.81 7.46
CA CYS A 154 0.47 -3.20 7.13
C CYS A 154 0.60 -2.34 5.86
N THR A 155 -0.49 -2.21 5.11
CA THR A 155 -0.48 -1.52 3.82
C THR A 155 -0.35 0.00 3.98
N GLY A 156 -0.97 0.59 5.01
CA GLY A 156 -0.80 2.01 5.32
C GLY A 156 0.65 2.38 5.60
N GLY A 157 1.35 1.56 6.40
CA GLY A 157 2.78 1.73 6.63
C GLY A 157 3.60 1.60 5.35
N GLN A 158 3.29 0.62 4.49
CA GLN A 158 3.94 0.47 3.20
C GLN A 158 3.72 1.69 2.28
N MET A 159 2.50 2.25 2.25
CA MET A 159 2.24 3.48 1.51
C MET A 159 3.01 4.67 2.09
N PHE A 160 3.10 4.77 3.42
CA PHE A 160 3.89 5.82 4.08
C PHE A 160 5.37 5.75 3.66
N GLU A 161 5.99 4.55 3.68
CA GLU A 161 7.39 4.36 3.31
C GLU A 161 7.68 4.79 1.85
N LEU A 162 6.75 4.51 0.92
CA LEU A 162 6.86 5.00 -0.46
C LEU A 162 6.74 6.53 -0.56
N ILE A 163 5.75 7.11 0.13
CA ILE A 163 5.45 8.55 0.10
C ILE A 163 6.58 9.36 0.75
N ALA A 164 7.16 8.85 1.85
CA ALA A 164 8.28 9.45 2.55
C ALA A 164 9.62 9.29 1.82
N GLY A 165 9.69 8.43 0.80
CA GLY A 165 10.89 8.21 -0.01
C GLY A 165 11.88 7.21 0.60
N HIS A 166 11.47 6.45 1.60
CA HIS A 166 12.29 5.43 2.23
C HIS A 166 12.39 4.21 1.31
N ASP A 167 11.26 3.73 0.78
CA ASP A 167 11.19 2.56 -0.08
C ASP A 167 11.09 2.95 -1.55
N ARG A 168 11.73 2.15 -2.41
CA ARG A 168 11.73 2.31 -3.87
C ARG A 168 10.65 1.50 -4.55
N MET A 169 10.31 0.34 -3.99
CA MET A 169 9.26 -0.54 -4.48
C MET A 169 8.71 -1.39 -3.33
N LEU A 170 7.41 -1.53 -3.30
CA LEU A 170 6.68 -2.45 -2.44
C LEU A 170 5.60 -3.14 -3.27
N GLY A 171 5.17 -4.32 -2.84
CA GLY A 171 4.09 -5.01 -3.50
C GLY A 171 3.47 -6.10 -2.65
N ASP A 172 2.22 -6.43 -2.95
CA ASP A 172 1.51 -7.53 -2.30
C ASP A 172 0.97 -8.50 -3.35
N LEU A 173 1.67 -9.62 -3.51
CA LEU A 173 1.31 -10.73 -4.39
C LEU A 173 0.70 -11.91 -3.62
N ARG A 174 0.31 -11.72 -2.35
CA ARG A 174 -0.32 -12.76 -1.56
C ARG A 174 -1.65 -13.25 -2.17
N PRO A 175 -2.54 -12.40 -2.70
CA PRO A 175 -3.77 -12.88 -3.32
C PRO A 175 -3.55 -13.91 -4.43
N PRO A 176 -2.75 -13.69 -5.49
CA PRO A 176 -2.47 -14.69 -6.50
C PRO A 176 -1.68 -15.90 -5.95
N ALA A 177 -0.77 -15.71 -4.99
CA ALA A 177 -0.05 -16.81 -4.36
C ALA A 177 -1.01 -17.74 -3.59
N TYR A 178 -1.94 -17.18 -2.85
CA TYR A 178 -2.94 -17.94 -2.11
C TYR A 178 -3.91 -18.67 -3.04
N ALA A 179 -4.34 -18.03 -4.12
CA ALA A 179 -5.16 -18.69 -5.15
C ALA A 179 -4.43 -19.88 -5.78
N LYS A 180 -3.16 -19.72 -6.16
CA LYS A 180 -2.30 -20.79 -6.70
C LYS A 180 -2.16 -21.98 -5.75
N LEU A 181 -2.05 -21.71 -4.45
CA LEU A 181 -1.86 -22.72 -3.42
C LEU A 181 -3.18 -23.33 -2.92
N GLY A 182 -4.34 -22.90 -3.47
CA GLY A 182 -5.65 -23.36 -3.00
C GLY A 182 -5.96 -22.94 -1.55
N LEU A 183 -5.31 -21.90 -1.05
CA LEU A 183 -5.59 -21.36 0.28
C LEU A 183 -6.91 -20.59 0.26
N SER A 184 -7.68 -20.71 1.32
CA SER A 184 -9.00 -20.08 1.40
C SER A 184 -8.90 -18.55 1.43
N SER A 185 -9.99 -17.88 1.03
CA SER A 185 -10.15 -16.41 1.14
C SER A 185 -10.03 -15.87 2.58
N ALA A 186 -9.96 -16.75 3.58
CA ALA A 186 -9.69 -16.39 4.98
C ALA A 186 -8.20 -16.11 5.27
N ALA A 187 -7.30 -16.38 4.34
CA ALA A 187 -5.90 -16.02 4.49
C ALA A 187 -5.75 -14.49 4.43
N LEU A 188 -5.03 -13.93 5.40
CA LEU A 188 -4.84 -12.48 5.52
C LEU A 188 -4.06 -11.91 4.32
N CYS A 189 -4.70 -11.06 3.55
CA CYS A 189 -4.11 -10.31 2.43
C CYS A 189 -4.63 -8.86 2.44
N CYS A 190 -4.19 -8.05 1.49
CA CYS A 190 -4.68 -6.69 1.33
C CYS A 190 -6.12 -6.67 0.79
N HIS A 191 -6.93 -5.76 1.29
CA HIS A 191 -8.31 -5.48 0.84
C HIS A 191 -8.46 -3.99 0.49
N PRO A 192 -9.57 -3.57 -0.14
CA PRO A 192 -9.77 -2.18 -0.52
C PRO A 192 -9.67 -1.18 0.65
N TYR A 193 -10.02 -1.56 1.87
CA TYR A 193 -9.88 -0.69 3.05
C TYR A 193 -8.43 -0.49 3.47
N ASP A 194 -7.55 -1.49 3.24
CA ASP A 194 -6.11 -1.40 3.54
C ASP A 194 -5.38 -0.49 2.54
N ILE A 195 -5.85 -0.43 1.28
CA ILE A 195 -5.16 0.29 0.19
C ILE A 195 -5.92 1.54 -0.30
N CYS A 196 -6.97 1.95 0.40
CA CYS A 196 -7.72 3.15 0.01
C CYS A 196 -6.87 4.43 -0.01
N THR A 197 -5.71 4.42 0.62
CA THR A 197 -4.73 5.52 0.62
C THR A 197 -3.78 5.51 -0.58
N ALA A 198 -3.91 4.58 -1.53
CA ALA A 198 -3.20 4.59 -2.81
C ALA A 198 -3.36 5.91 -3.60
N LEU A 199 -4.48 6.63 -3.39
CA LEU A 199 -4.67 7.97 -3.94
C LEU A 199 -3.59 8.93 -3.45
N ILE A 200 -3.25 8.91 -2.15
CA ILE A 200 -2.22 9.78 -1.58
C ILE A 200 -0.87 9.51 -2.24
N ALA A 201 -0.50 8.23 -2.36
CA ALA A 201 0.77 7.85 -3.00
C ALA A 201 0.83 8.31 -4.47
N ARG A 202 -0.27 8.18 -5.21
CA ARG A 202 -0.35 8.67 -6.61
C ARG A 202 -0.22 10.19 -6.69
N GLU A 203 -0.91 10.94 -5.85
CA GLU A 203 -0.82 12.41 -5.80
C GLU A 203 0.56 12.88 -5.34
N ALA A 204 1.30 12.07 -4.58
CA ALA A 204 2.70 12.30 -4.23
C ALA A 204 3.68 11.99 -5.37
N GLY A 205 3.23 11.38 -6.47
CA GLY A 205 4.07 11.01 -7.63
C GLY A 205 4.53 9.56 -7.68
N CYS A 206 4.10 8.71 -6.75
CA CYS A 206 4.29 7.26 -6.82
C CYS A 206 3.40 6.64 -7.90
N ILE A 207 3.78 5.45 -8.35
CA ILE A 207 2.94 4.61 -9.21
C ILE A 207 2.37 3.48 -8.34
N ILE A 208 1.04 3.40 -8.24
CA ILE A 208 0.34 2.30 -7.57
C ILE A 208 -0.62 1.66 -8.57
N GLU A 209 -0.45 0.36 -8.79
CA GLU A 209 -1.13 -0.38 -9.86
C GLU A 209 -1.31 -1.86 -9.50
N ALA A 210 -2.10 -2.59 -10.28
CA ALA A 210 -2.16 -4.05 -10.23
C ALA A 210 -0.86 -4.68 -10.75
N PRO A 211 -0.55 -5.95 -10.42
CA PRO A 211 0.71 -6.59 -10.82
C PRO A 211 0.94 -6.66 -12.33
N ASP A 212 -0.12 -6.63 -13.13
CA ASP A 212 -0.07 -6.57 -14.60
C ASP A 212 0.20 -5.17 -15.15
N GLY A 213 0.26 -4.16 -14.27
CA GLY A 213 0.49 -2.75 -14.61
C GLY A 213 -0.78 -2.00 -15.00
N THR A 214 -1.97 -2.57 -14.78
CA THR A 214 -3.25 -1.87 -14.95
C THR A 214 -3.64 -1.10 -13.68
N PRO A 215 -4.50 -0.08 -13.78
CA PRO A 215 -5.01 0.61 -12.60
C PRO A 215 -5.81 -0.32 -11.69
N LEU A 216 -5.71 -0.12 -10.37
CA LEU A 216 -6.55 -0.81 -9.38
C LEU A 216 -8.02 -0.48 -9.62
N ARG A 217 -8.85 -1.52 -9.78
CA ARG A 217 -10.28 -1.42 -10.07
C ARG A 217 -11.14 -2.35 -9.24
N GLU A 218 -10.59 -2.92 -8.19
CA GLU A 218 -11.32 -3.76 -7.26
C GLU A 218 -12.49 -3.00 -6.65
N PRO A 219 -13.66 -3.65 -6.47
CA PRO A 219 -14.83 -3.04 -5.83
C PRO A 219 -14.47 -2.41 -4.49
N LEU A 220 -15.03 -1.26 -4.19
CA LEU A 220 -14.80 -0.59 -2.91
C LEU A 220 -15.64 -1.27 -1.82
N ASP A 221 -15.20 -2.45 -1.40
CA ASP A 221 -15.78 -3.29 -0.36
C ASP A 221 -14.74 -3.72 0.68
N THR A 222 -15.13 -4.61 1.60
CA THR A 222 -14.29 -5.07 2.70
C THR A 222 -13.86 -6.52 2.59
N THR A 223 -14.08 -7.16 1.44
CA THR A 223 -13.88 -8.60 1.28
C THR A 223 -13.07 -9.00 0.05
N THR A 224 -13.01 -8.14 -0.97
CA THR A 224 -12.26 -8.42 -2.20
C THR A 224 -10.75 -8.39 -1.94
N PRO A 225 -9.99 -9.46 -2.21
CA PRO A 225 -8.54 -9.43 -2.13
C PRO A 225 -7.94 -8.49 -3.19
N VAL A 226 -6.94 -7.72 -2.82
CA VAL A 226 -6.24 -6.78 -3.72
C VAL A 226 -4.77 -7.16 -3.84
N ALA A 227 -4.34 -7.53 -5.05
CA ALA A 227 -2.93 -7.63 -5.37
C ALA A 227 -2.46 -6.29 -5.96
N TRP A 228 -1.30 -5.80 -5.50
CA TRP A 228 -0.82 -4.50 -5.94
C TRP A 228 0.69 -4.39 -5.98
N MET A 229 1.17 -3.45 -6.79
CA MET A 229 2.56 -3.00 -6.84
C MET A 229 2.63 -1.49 -6.65
N GLY A 230 3.59 -1.05 -5.86
CA GLY A 230 3.92 0.35 -5.63
C GLY A 230 5.37 0.65 -5.98
N TYR A 231 5.58 1.74 -6.70
CA TYR A 231 6.91 2.21 -7.09
C TYR A 231 7.05 3.69 -6.74
N ALA A 232 8.20 4.06 -6.19
CA ALA A 232 8.46 5.45 -5.85
C ALA A 232 8.39 6.39 -7.06
N ASN A 233 8.61 5.89 -8.29
CA ASN A 233 8.51 6.69 -9.50
C ASN A 233 8.31 5.86 -10.78
N ALA A 234 7.94 6.52 -11.86
CA ALA A 234 7.66 5.88 -13.15
C ALA A 234 8.88 5.19 -13.80
N SER A 235 10.12 5.58 -13.45
CA SER A 235 11.32 4.94 -13.99
C SER A 235 11.49 3.52 -13.44
N LEU A 236 11.27 3.34 -12.14
CA LEU A 236 11.28 2.03 -11.49
C LEU A 236 10.14 1.16 -12.02
N ALA A 237 8.91 1.69 -12.12
CA ALA A 237 7.78 0.97 -12.68
C ALA A 237 8.06 0.45 -14.10
N ARG A 238 8.58 1.28 -15.00
CA ARG A 238 8.94 0.87 -16.37
C ARG A 238 9.99 -0.26 -16.39
N ARG A 239 10.92 -0.25 -15.45
CA ARG A 239 11.95 -1.28 -15.35
C ARG A 239 11.40 -2.62 -14.86
N VAL A 240 10.49 -2.59 -13.88
CA VAL A 240 9.97 -3.80 -13.21
C VAL A 240 8.85 -4.47 -14.00
N ARG A 241 7.90 -3.72 -14.56
CA ARG A 241 6.70 -4.25 -15.22
C ARG A 241 6.94 -5.40 -16.19
N PRO A 242 7.87 -5.31 -17.18
CA PRO A 242 8.06 -6.38 -18.16
C PRO A 242 8.61 -7.66 -17.51
N VAL A 243 9.47 -7.50 -16.52
CA VAL A 243 10.07 -8.62 -15.78
C VAL A 243 9.01 -9.28 -14.89
N LEU A 244 8.27 -8.48 -14.12
CA LEU A 244 7.23 -8.99 -13.24
C LEU A 244 6.14 -9.74 -13.99
N ARG A 245 5.66 -9.22 -15.13
CA ARG A 245 4.65 -9.91 -15.96
C ARG A 245 5.10 -11.31 -16.39
N ARG A 246 6.35 -11.46 -16.77
CA ARG A 246 6.92 -12.75 -17.17
C ARG A 246 6.98 -13.72 -15.99
N ILE A 247 7.48 -13.25 -14.86
CA ILE A 247 7.57 -14.05 -13.63
C ILE A 247 6.18 -14.44 -13.14
N MET A 248 5.21 -13.52 -13.20
CA MET A 248 3.82 -13.83 -12.83
C MET A 248 3.24 -14.95 -13.71
N ALA A 249 3.49 -14.94 -15.02
CA ALA A 249 3.01 -15.98 -15.94
C ALA A 249 3.69 -17.34 -15.70
N GLU A 250 4.92 -17.36 -15.17
CA GLU A 250 5.68 -18.59 -14.88
C GLU A 250 5.28 -19.21 -13.52
N HIS A 251 4.92 -18.38 -12.56
CA HIS A 251 4.74 -18.83 -11.17
C HIS A 251 3.27 -18.86 -10.71
N PHE A 252 2.36 -18.13 -11.35
CA PHE A 252 0.94 -18.05 -11.03
C PHE A 252 0.04 -18.50 -12.18
#